data_a636b7e7c55ead34022fff4cfeb4af7a
#
_entry.id   a636b7e7c55ead34022fff4cfeb4af7a
#
_cell.length_a   1.000
_cell.length_b   1.000
_cell.length_c   1.000
_cell.angle_alpha   90.00
_cell.angle_beta   90.00
_cell.angle_gamma   90.00
#
_symmetry.space_group_name_H-M   'P 1'
#
loop_
_entity.id
_entity.type
_entity.pdbx_description
1 polymer ?
#
loop_
_entity_poly.entity_id
_entity_poly.type
_entity_poly.pdbx_seq_one_letter_code
_entity_poly.pdbx_strand_id
1 'polypeptide(L)'
;MYTLRPYQKQASDAAVRAFTGKTKKNGLLILPTGAGKSLVIADIASKLDSPLLIFCPSKEILEQNFAKLQSYGVFDCGVYSASVGCKDINRITFATIGSVMNHMKDFQHFKYVMVDECHLCNAKGGQYKTFFEAADRQVIGLTATPYRLGRGLNGNSMLKFLTRTRPRIFDEVLYYCQISELLAKGYLADLRYFDCTQLDMSNVHANSTGNDFDENSLKLEYERSGFYDQLTSTTLRVLKPKNKIPRKGVLVFTRFTEEAERLTDKLQQKGINSAIVTGETPKKEREAILEKFKDGTIKVVSNVGVLTTGFDYPALDTVILARPTKSLSLYYQMVG
;
A
#
# COMPACT_ATOMS: atom_id res chain seq x y z
N MET A 1 3.52 20.55 14.51
CA MET A 1 2.89 20.58 13.19
C MET A 1 3.92 20.18 12.14
N TYR A 2 3.60 19.26 11.25
CA TYR A 2 4.52 18.85 10.17
C TYR A 2 4.59 19.94 9.12
N THR A 3 5.80 20.26 8.65
CA THR A 3 5.98 21.15 7.51
C THR A 3 5.92 20.33 6.22
N LEU A 4 4.97 20.64 5.35
CA LEU A 4 4.86 19.97 4.05
C LEU A 4 6.05 20.29 3.16
N ARG A 5 6.55 19.28 2.47
CA ARG A 5 7.50 19.45 1.38
C ARG A 5 6.82 20.16 0.20
N PRO A 6 7.55 20.86 -0.66
CA PRO A 6 6.94 21.65 -1.75
C PRO A 6 5.97 20.85 -2.63
N TYR A 7 6.32 19.62 -3.00
CA TYR A 7 5.45 18.75 -3.82
C TYR A 7 4.18 18.32 -3.08
N GLN A 8 4.24 18.09 -1.76
CA GLN A 8 3.08 17.76 -0.94
C GLN A 8 2.11 18.93 -0.88
N LYS A 9 2.65 20.14 -0.70
CA LYS A 9 1.85 21.38 -0.72
C LYS A 9 1.18 21.58 -2.08
N GLN A 10 1.92 21.42 -3.18
CA GLN A 10 1.38 21.54 -4.53
C GLN A 10 0.25 20.52 -4.79
N ALA A 11 0.43 19.27 -4.36
CA ALA A 11 -0.59 18.23 -4.46
C ALA A 11 -1.85 18.59 -3.66
N SER A 12 -1.69 19.03 -2.40
CA SER A 12 -2.79 19.48 -1.55
C SER A 12 -3.53 20.67 -2.17
N ASP A 13 -2.81 21.70 -2.59
CA ASP A 13 -3.41 22.89 -3.18
C ASP A 13 -4.14 22.58 -4.50
N ALA A 14 -3.67 21.60 -5.29
CA ALA A 14 -4.36 21.14 -6.49
C ALA A 14 -5.69 20.46 -6.15
N ALA A 15 -5.73 19.62 -5.11
CA ALA A 15 -6.95 18.96 -4.65
C ALA A 15 -7.96 19.96 -4.08
N VAL A 16 -7.51 20.90 -3.23
CA VAL A 16 -8.38 21.92 -2.65
C VAL A 16 -8.99 22.79 -3.75
N ARG A 17 -8.19 23.23 -4.74
CA ARG A 17 -8.73 23.97 -5.90
C ARG A 17 -9.74 23.18 -6.70
N ALA A 18 -9.54 21.85 -6.85
CA ALA A 18 -10.50 21.01 -7.55
C ALA A 18 -11.83 20.88 -6.79
N PHE A 19 -11.78 20.69 -5.47
CA PHE A 19 -13.00 20.61 -4.63
C PHE A 19 -13.75 21.95 -4.53
N THR A 20 -13.04 23.09 -4.47
CA THR A 20 -13.65 24.40 -4.31
C THR A 20 -13.96 25.08 -5.65
N GLY A 21 -13.51 24.50 -6.76
CA GLY A 21 -13.68 25.03 -8.10
C GLY A 21 -15.10 24.82 -8.67
N LYS A 22 -15.35 25.49 -9.79
CA LYS A 22 -16.65 25.37 -10.48
C LYS A 22 -16.84 24.05 -11.24
N THR A 23 -15.76 23.36 -11.59
CA THR A 23 -15.78 22.14 -12.39
C THR A 23 -15.76 20.92 -11.48
N LYS A 24 -16.83 20.16 -11.49
CA LYS A 24 -16.96 18.93 -10.69
C LYS A 24 -16.42 17.70 -11.44
N LYS A 25 -15.11 17.65 -11.66
CA LYS A 25 -14.46 16.48 -12.25
C LYS A 25 -13.79 15.66 -11.16
N ASN A 26 -13.83 14.35 -11.32
CA ASN A 26 -13.07 13.44 -10.46
C ASN A 26 -11.61 13.44 -10.86
N GLY A 27 -10.72 13.61 -9.88
CA GLY A 27 -9.31 13.80 -10.11
C GLY A 27 -8.41 12.78 -9.45
N LEU A 28 -7.16 12.71 -9.92
CA LEU A 28 -6.10 11.88 -9.34
C LEU A 28 -4.95 12.72 -8.83
N LEU A 29 -4.46 12.38 -7.64
CA LEU A 29 -3.15 12.75 -7.13
C LEU A 29 -2.23 11.52 -7.21
N ILE A 30 -1.17 11.62 -8.00
CA ILE A 30 -0.22 10.52 -8.19
C ILE A 30 1.04 10.85 -7.40
N LEU A 31 1.20 10.15 -6.27
CA LEU A 31 2.31 10.34 -5.35
C LEU A 31 2.95 8.99 -5.06
N PRO A 32 4.27 8.85 -5.19
CA PRO A 32 4.99 7.61 -4.90
C PRO A 32 4.72 7.06 -3.50
N THR A 33 4.97 5.78 -3.30
CA THR A 33 5.09 5.19 -1.96
C THR A 33 6.21 5.93 -1.21
N GLY A 34 6.06 6.16 0.09
CA GLY A 34 7.01 6.95 0.87
C GLY A 34 6.93 8.48 0.66
N ALA A 35 6.10 8.98 -0.28
CA ALA A 35 5.95 10.43 -0.52
C ALA A 35 5.12 11.16 0.56
N GLY A 36 4.59 10.45 1.56
CA GLY A 36 3.81 11.05 2.65
C GLY A 36 2.38 11.40 2.24
N LYS A 37 1.69 10.53 1.52
CA LYS A 37 0.27 10.68 1.15
C LYS A 37 -0.62 11.04 2.33
N SER A 38 -0.37 10.46 3.50
CA SER A 38 -1.14 10.74 4.74
C SER A 38 -1.06 12.21 5.16
N LEU A 39 0.11 12.87 4.98
CA LEU A 39 0.27 14.30 5.24
C LEU A 39 -0.52 15.15 4.25
N VAL A 40 -0.53 14.76 2.97
CA VAL A 40 -1.31 15.45 1.93
C VAL A 40 -2.80 15.34 2.21
N ILE A 41 -3.30 14.15 2.61
CA ILE A 41 -4.69 13.93 3.01
C ILE A 41 -5.05 14.84 4.21
N ALA A 42 -4.21 14.86 5.23
CA ALA A 42 -4.44 15.68 6.42
C ALA A 42 -4.48 17.18 6.10
N ASP A 43 -3.57 17.66 5.26
CA ASP A 43 -3.51 19.07 4.85
C ASP A 43 -4.73 19.47 4.00
N ILE A 44 -5.17 18.61 3.06
CA ILE A 44 -6.42 18.84 2.30
C ILE A 44 -7.61 18.92 3.25
N ALA A 45 -7.75 17.94 4.15
CA ALA A 45 -8.85 17.88 5.10
C ALA A 45 -8.89 19.09 6.05
N SER A 46 -7.72 19.60 6.46
CA SER A 46 -7.61 20.79 7.33
C SER A 46 -8.00 22.09 6.63
N LYS A 47 -7.93 22.14 5.30
CA LYS A 47 -8.24 23.35 4.50
C LYS A 47 -9.68 23.39 3.99
N LEU A 48 -10.43 22.29 4.10
CA LEU A 48 -11.80 22.21 3.62
C LEU A 48 -12.78 22.41 4.78
N ASP A 49 -13.65 23.41 4.66
CA ASP A 49 -14.73 23.63 5.63
C ASP A 49 -15.93 22.71 5.41
N SER A 50 -16.04 22.13 4.22
CA SER A 50 -17.14 21.23 3.85
C SER A 50 -16.94 19.80 4.33
N PRO A 51 -18.04 19.03 4.54
CA PRO A 51 -17.94 17.61 4.88
C PRO A 51 -17.12 16.82 3.89
N LEU A 52 -16.15 16.04 4.39
CA LEU A 52 -15.22 15.24 3.61
C LEU A 52 -15.21 13.80 4.09
N LEU A 53 -15.49 12.86 3.19
CA LEU A 53 -15.37 11.42 3.45
C LEU A 53 -14.06 10.90 2.87
N ILE A 54 -13.27 10.21 3.68
CA ILE A 54 -11.95 9.68 3.28
C ILE A 54 -11.98 8.16 3.40
N PHE A 55 -11.95 7.47 2.27
CA PHE A 55 -11.85 6.02 2.24
C PHE A 55 -10.40 5.56 2.34
N CYS A 56 -10.17 4.66 3.29
CA CYS A 56 -8.90 3.98 3.49
C CYS A 56 -9.05 2.48 3.20
N PRO A 57 -8.05 1.82 2.58
CA PRO A 57 -8.15 0.44 2.15
C PRO A 57 -8.08 -0.57 3.31
N SER A 58 -7.44 -0.22 4.41
CA SER A 58 -7.29 -1.09 5.59
C SER A 58 -7.43 -0.30 6.89
N LYS A 59 -7.60 -1.05 7.99
CA LYS A 59 -7.65 -0.49 9.35
C LYS A 59 -6.37 0.26 9.69
N GLU A 60 -5.23 -0.31 9.40
CA GLU A 60 -3.91 0.25 9.74
C GLU A 60 -3.69 1.61 9.06
N ILE A 61 -4.00 1.69 7.75
CA ILE A 61 -3.90 2.95 7.00
C ILE A 61 -4.92 3.97 7.51
N LEU A 62 -6.13 3.52 7.87
CA LEU A 62 -7.14 4.39 8.42
C LEU A 62 -6.69 5.00 9.75
N GLU A 63 -6.23 4.19 10.70
CA GLU A 63 -5.72 4.63 12.00
C GLU A 63 -4.52 5.58 11.83
N GLN A 64 -3.63 5.30 10.89
CA GLN A 64 -2.48 6.15 10.58
C GLN A 64 -2.90 7.52 10.00
N ASN A 65 -3.79 7.53 9.02
CA ASN A 65 -4.28 8.76 8.39
C ASN A 65 -5.08 9.61 9.40
N PHE A 66 -5.90 8.98 10.23
CA PHE A 66 -6.67 9.64 11.29
C PHE A 66 -5.74 10.30 12.32
N ALA A 67 -4.77 9.56 12.86
CA ALA A 67 -3.80 10.10 13.82
C ALA A 67 -2.98 11.25 13.19
N LYS A 68 -2.68 11.17 11.89
CA LYS A 68 -1.96 12.22 11.18
C LYS A 68 -2.81 13.50 11.09
N LEU A 69 -4.12 13.41 10.83
CA LEU A 69 -5.02 14.56 10.83
C LEU A 69 -5.11 15.21 12.21
N GLN A 70 -5.23 14.41 13.27
CA GLN A 70 -5.26 14.93 14.64
C GLN A 70 -3.97 15.70 14.98
N SER A 71 -2.81 15.29 14.45
CA SER A 71 -1.54 16.01 14.64
C SER A 71 -1.50 17.38 13.96
N TYR A 72 -2.46 17.69 13.07
CA TYR A 72 -2.69 19.03 12.49
C TYR A 72 -3.62 19.90 13.35
N GLY A 73 -4.07 19.40 14.51
CA GLY A 73 -4.99 20.10 15.40
C GLY A 73 -6.46 20.06 14.94
N VAL A 74 -6.80 19.14 14.03
CA VAL A 74 -8.18 18.95 13.55
C VAL A 74 -8.81 17.83 14.35
N PHE A 75 -9.79 18.16 15.19
CA PHE A 75 -10.46 17.21 16.07
C PHE A 75 -11.93 16.96 15.71
N ASP A 76 -12.49 17.75 14.78
CA ASP A 76 -13.82 17.53 14.20
C ASP A 76 -13.72 16.43 13.12
N CYS A 77 -13.28 15.25 13.55
CA CYS A 77 -13.07 14.09 12.70
C CYS A 77 -13.52 12.80 13.39
N GLY A 78 -14.12 11.91 12.61
CA GLY A 78 -14.66 10.63 13.05
C GLY A 78 -14.09 9.45 12.29
N VAL A 79 -14.35 8.27 12.80
CA VAL A 79 -14.00 6.99 12.20
C VAL A 79 -15.23 6.12 12.04
N TYR A 80 -15.48 5.64 10.82
CA TYR A 80 -16.56 4.70 10.53
C TYR A 80 -16.01 3.42 9.90
N SER A 81 -15.71 2.44 10.75
CA SER A 81 -15.14 1.18 10.31
C SER A 81 -15.44 0.05 11.28
N ALA A 82 -16.02 -1.04 10.76
CA ALA A 82 -16.29 -2.24 11.54
C ALA A 82 -14.99 -2.90 12.04
N SER A 83 -13.92 -2.88 11.24
CA SER A 83 -12.61 -3.44 11.63
C SER A 83 -11.92 -2.65 12.74
N VAL A 84 -12.23 -1.35 12.88
CA VAL A 84 -11.77 -0.51 14.01
C VAL A 84 -12.71 -0.64 15.19
N GLY A 85 -13.97 -1.02 14.97
CA GLY A 85 -15.02 -1.08 15.99
C GLY A 85 -15.62 0.30 16.31
N CYS A 86 -15.50 1.26 15.37
CA CYS A 86 -16.00 2.63 15.56
C CYS A 86 -17.03 2.97 14.49
N LYS A 87 -18.08 3.74 14.88
CA LYS A 87 -19.17 4.19 14.00
C LYS A 87 -19.45 5.68 14.23
N ASP A 88 -18.40 6.48 14.18
CA ASP A 88 -18.47 7.92 14.41
C ASP A 88 -18.40 8.69 13.09
N ILE A 89 -19.44 9.49 12.82
CA ILE A 89 -19.58 10.32 11.63
C ILE A 89 -19.47 11.78 12.03
N ASN A 90 -18.45 12.45 11.54
CA ASN A 90 -18.18 13.86 11.77
C ASN A 90 -17.96 14.61 10.44
N ARG A 91 -17.70 15.90 10.48
CA ARG A 91 -17.43 16.71 9.30
C ARG A 91 -16.34 16.09 8.41
N ILE A 92 -15.27 15.59 9.02
CA ILE A 92 -14.25 14.77 8.33
C ILE A 92 -14.41 13.34 8.86
N THR A 93 -14.73 12.40 7.98
CA THR A 93 -14.92 11.00 8.37
C THR A 93 -13.99 10.08 7.60
N PHE A 94 -13.16 9.33 8.34
CA PHE A 94 -12.37 8.24 7.79
C PHE A 94 -13.15 6.94 7.82
N ALA A 95 -13.24 6.24 6.70
CA ALA A 95 -14.06 5.05 6.62
C ALA A 95 -13.42 3.94 5.77
N THR A 96 -13.87 2.71 6.00
CA THR A 96 -13.66 1.61 5.06
C THR A 96 -14.90 1.42 4.21
N ILE A 97 -14.74 1.19 2.91
CA ILE A 97 -15.88 1.11 1.98
C ILE A 97 -16.90 0.04 2.39
N GLY A 98 -16.43 -1.13 2.84
CA GLY A 98 -17.31 -2.22 3.28
C GLY A 98 -18.22 -1.83 4.45
N SER A 99 -17.76 -0.97 5.36
CA SER A 99 -18.56 -0.50 6.50
C SER A 99 -19.63 0.49 6.08
N VAL A 100 -19.34 1.34 5.10
CA VAL A 100 -20.27 2.37 4.60
C VAL A 100 -21.37 1.77 3.73
N MET A 101 -21.11 0.71 2.98
CA MET A 101 -22.07 0.12 2.04
C MET A 101 -23.39 -0.29 2.68
N ASN A 102 -23.37 -0.78 3.92
CA ASN A 102 -24.60 -1.18 4.63
C ASN A 102 -25.38 0.01 5.20
N HIS A 103 -24.83 1.22 5.16
CA HIS A 103 -25.37 2.43 5.77
C HIS A 103 -25.28 3.65 4.83
N MET A 104 -25.34 3.44 3.52
CA MET A 104 -25.11 4.48 2.50
C MET A 104 -25.97 5.75 2.69
N LYS A 105 -27.15 5.62 3.29
CA LYS A 105 -28.06 6.74 3.54
C LYS A 105 -27.46 7.78 4.49
N ASP A 106 -26.68 7.35 5.48
CA ASP A 106 -26.06 8.21 6.48
C ASP A 106 -24.94 9.07 5.89
N PHE A 107 -24.44 8.69 4.70
CA PHE A 107 -23.33 9.34 3.99
C PHE A 107 -23.75 10.18 2.79
N GLN A 108 -25.04 10.46 2.59
CA GLN A 108 -25.51 11.22 1.44
C GLN A 108 -25.10 12.70 1.46
N HIS A 109 -24.86 13.25 2.66
CA HIS A 109 -24.42 14.63 2.83
C HIS A 109 -22.96 14.89 2.44
N PHE A 110 -22.12 13.83 2.30
CA PHE A 110 -20.76 13.96 1.85
C PHE A 110 -20.72 14.13 0.33
N LYS A 111 -20.51 15.35 -0.12
CA LYS A 111 -20.32 15.69 -1.54
C LYS A 111 -18.87 15.52 -1.99
N TYR A 112 -17.92 15.66 -1.08
CA TYR A 112 -16.50 15.51 -1.32
C TYR A 112 -16.01 14.18 -0.75
N VAL A 113 -15.33 13.42 -1.59
CA VAL A 113 -14.82 12.10 -1.25
C VAL A 113 -13.35 12.01 -1.65
N MET A 114 -12.51 11.56 -0.74
CA MET A 114 -11.13 11.14 -1.05
C MET A 114 -11.02 9.64 -0.95
N VAL A 115 -10.17 9.05 -1.80
CA VAL A 115 -9.88 7.61 -1.76
C VAL A 115 -8.38 7.41 -1.74
N ASP A 116 -7.88 6.91 -0.62
CA ASP A 116 -6.50 6.46 -0.53
C ASP A 116 -6.34 5.08 -1.20
N GLU A 117 -5.24 4.87 -1.89
CA GLU A 117 -4.97 3.72 -2.75
C GLU A 117 -6.10 3.47 -3.79
N CYS A 118 -6.50 4.54 -4.48
CA CYS A 118 -7.64 4.54 -5.40
C CYS A 118 -7.49 3.60 -6.61
N HIS A 119 -6.32 3.00 -6.84
CA HIS A 119 -6.14 1.93 -7.82
C HIS A 119 -6.99 0.68 -7.48
N LEU A 120 -7.46 0.56 -6.24
CA LEU A 120 -8.41 -0.47 -5.83
C LEU A 120 -9.83 -0.22 -6.33
N CYS A 121 -10.19 1.01 -6.74
CA CYS A 121 -11.51 1.34 -7.27
C CYS A 121 -11.73 0.67 -8.63
N ASN A 122 -12.74 -0.19 -8.72
CA ASN A 122 -13.11 -0.82 -9.98
C ASN A 122 -14.24 -0.05 -10.67
N ALA A 123 -13.95 0.58 -11.81
CA ALA A 123 -14.91 1.33 -12.57
C ALA A 123 -16.02 0.47 -13.24
N LYS A 124 -15.79 -0.83 -13.41
CA LYS A 124 -16.77 -1.74 -14.01
C LYS A 124 -17.81 -2.27 -13.01
N GLY A 125 -17.51 -2.23 -11.72
CA GLY A 125 -18.41 -2.75 -10.68
C GLY A 125 -17.75 -2.70 -9.30
N GLY A 126 -18.50 -3.15 -8.27
CA GLY A 126 -18.04 -3.22 -6.89
C GLY A 126 -18.44 -2.02 -6.04
N GLN A 127 -18.14 -2.10 -4.76
CA GLN A 127 -18.64 -1.21 -3.72
C GLN A 127 -18.35 0.27 -3.99
N TYR A 128 -17.16 0.62 -4.42
CA TYR A 128 -16.80 2.01 -4.73
C TYR A 128 -17.67 2.61 -5.84
N LYS A 129 -17.85 1.88 -6.95
CA LYS A 129 -18.72 2.34 -8.05
C LYS A 129 -20.14 2.55 -7.55
N THR A 130 -20.72 1.57 -6.88
CA THR A 130 -22.08 1.66 -6.32
C THR A 130 -22.22 2.87 -5.39
N PHE A 131 -21.23 3.12 -4.53
CA PHE A 131 -21.26 4.27 -3.63
C PHE A 131 -21.17 5.60 -4.38
N PHE A 132 -20.32 5.72 -5.40
CA PHE A 132 -20.17 6.98 -6.14
C PHE A 132 -21.39 7.31 -7.00
N GLU A 133 -22.06 6.30 -7.54
CA GLU A 133 -23.26 6.47 -8.37
C GLU A 133 -24.53 6.77 -7.55
N ALA A 134 -24.51 6.51 -6.25
CA ALA A 134 -25.69 6.69 -5.37
C ALA A 134 -26.00 8.16 -5.03
N ALA A 135 -25.08 9.09 -5.26
CA ALA A 135 -25.29 10.53 -5.05
C ALA A 135 -24.29 11.35 -5.89
N ASP A 136 -24.62 12.63 -6.12
CA ASP A 136 -23.72 13.58 -6.81
C ASP A 136 -22.50 13.87 -5.91
N ARG A 137 -21.38 13.25 -6.22
CA ARG A 137 -20.12 13.34 -5.45
C ARG A 137 -18.96 13.68 -6.36
N GLN A 138 -18.07 14.52 -5.86
CA GLN A 138 -16.76 14.73 -6.48
C GLN A 138 -15.73 13.86 -5.76
N VAL A 139 -14.98 13.07 -6.51
CA VAL A 139 -14.04 12.10 -5.98
C VAL A 139 -12.60 12.47 -6.36
N ILE A 140 -11.71 12.57 -5.38
CA ILE A 140 -10.28 12.69 -5.60
C ILE A 140 -9.59 11.44 -5.08
N GLY A 141 -8.90 10.71 -5.96
CA GLY A 141 -8.13 9.53 -5.62
C GLY A 141 -6.66 9.83 -5.42
N LEU A 142 -6.05 9.19 -4.44
CA LEU A 142 -4.59 9.18 -4.24
C LEU A 142 -4.04 7.79 -4.52
N THR A 143 -2.93 7.70 -5.23
CA THR A 143 -2.24 6.42 -5.47
C THR A 143 -0.79 6.63 -5.91
N ALA A 144 0.06 5.65 -5.62
CA ALA A 144 1.39 5.56 -6.21
C ALA A 144 1.36 4.87 -7.59
N THR A 145 0.32 4.06 -7.85
CA THR A 145 0.20 3.20 -9.04
C THR A 145 -1.12 3.47 -9.75
N PRO A 146 -1.17 4.50 -10.64
CA PRO A 146 -2.40 4.90 -11.31
C PRO A 146 -2.84 3.94 -12.42
N TYR A 147 -2.57 2.64 -12.27
CA TYR A 147 -2.82 1.61 -13.27
C TYR A 147 -3.61 0.45 -12.71
N ARG A 148 -4.36 -0.22 -13.57
CA ARG A 148 -4.96 -1.53 -13.30
C ARG A 148 -4.60 -2.50 -14.42
N LEU A 149 -4.38 -3.77 -14.05
CA LEU A 149 -4.29 -4.84 -15.02
C LEU A 149 -5.67 -5.08 -15.64
N GLY A 150 -5.71 -5.16 -16.95
CA GLY A 150 -6.89 -5.52 -17.71
C GLY A 150 -6.51 -6.51 -18.81
N ARG A 151 -7.49 -7.27 -19.32
CA ARG A 151 -7.26 -8.11 -20.51
C ARG A 151 -7.15 -7.23 -21.76
N GLY A 152 -6.08 -7.42 -22.50
CA GLY A 152 -5.90 -6.88 -23.86
C GLY A 152 -6.70 -7.70 -24.88
N LEU A 153 -6.77 -7.23 -26.13
CA LEU A 153 -7.50 -7.86 -27.22
C LEU A 153 -7.06 -9.32 -27.50
N ASN A 154 -5.79 -9.64 -27.26
CA ASN A 154 -5.24 -10.97 -27.50
C ASN A 154 -5.11 -11.83 -26.21
N GLY A 155 -5.91 -11.55 -25.19
CA GLY A 155 -5.84 -12.28 -23.92
C GLY A 155 -4.66 -11.91 -23.01
N ASN A 156 -3.72 -11.11 -23.50
CA ASN A 156 -2.56 -10.65 -22.72
C ASN A 156 -2.96 -9.64 -21.65
N SER A 157 -2.25 -9.62 -20.54
CA SER A 157 -2.43 -8.61 -19.50
C SER A 157 -1.93 -7.25 -20.01
N MET A 158 -2.76 -6.20 -19.88
CA MET A 158 -2.42 -4.84 -20.26
C MET A 158 -2.64 -3.89 -19.09
N LEU A 159 -1.66 -3.02 -18.83
CA LEU A 159 -1.81 -1.93 -17.87
C LEU A 159 -2.70 -0.83 -18.46
N LYS A 160 -3.80 -0.52 -17.77
CA LYS A 160 -4.69 0.59 -18.12
C LYS A 160 -4.59 1.69 -17.10
N PHE A 161 -4.25 2.89 -17.55
CA PHE A 161 -4.23 4.07 -16.70
C PHE A 161 -5.65 4.40 -16.21
N LEU A 162 -5.82 4.80 -14.95
CA LEU A 162 -7.13 4.97 -14.32
C LEU A 162 -8.03 5.98 -15.05
N THR A 163 -7.48 7.05 -15.62
CA THR A 163 -8.24 8.02 -16.42
C THR A 163 -8.55 7.53 -17.85
N ARG A 164 -7.98 6.40 -18.27
CA ARG A 164 -8.16 5.78 -19.60
C ARG A 164 -9.02 4.53 -19.56
N THR A 165 -9.51 4.10 -18.40
CA THR A 165 -10.48 2.99 -18.29
C THR A 165 -11.83 3.39 -18.92
N ARG A 166 -12.63 2.39 -19.33
CA ARG A 166 -14.01 2.57 -19.81
C ARG A 166 -14.87 1.47 -19.19
N PRO A 167 -15.89 1.80 -18.39
CA PRO A 167 -16.19 3.13 -17.83
C PRO A 167 -15.03 3.68 -17.00
N ARG A 168 -15.06 4.96 -16.64
CA ARG A 168 -14.03 5.58 -15.79
C ARG A 168 -14.65 6.19 -14.53
N ILE A 169 -13.88 6.23 -13.46
CA ILE A 169 -14.19 6.96 -12.23
C ILE A 169 -13.48 8.32 -12.25
N PHE A 170 -12.22 8.34 -12.67
CA PHE A 170 -11.38 9.53 -12.65
C PHE A 170 -11.24 10.13 -14.04
N ASP A 171 -11.41 11.45 -14.14
CA ASP A 171 -11.42 12.20 -15.39
C ASP A 171 -10.05 12.74 -15.77
N GLU A 172 -9.30 13.23 -14.78
CA GLU A 172 -8.03 13.95 -15.00
C GLU A 172 -7.02 13.68 -13.89
N VAL A 173 -5.76 13.99 -14.18
CA VAL A 173 -4.68 14.03 -13.19
C VAL A 173 -4.54 15.47 -12.72
N LEU A 174 -4.78 15.71 -11.43
CA LEU A 174 -4.65 17.02 -10.81
C LEU A 174 -3.20 17.36 -10.47
N TYR A 175 -2.46 16.33 -10.04
CA TYR A 175 -1.05 16.47 -9.70
C TYR A 175 -0.34 15.12 -9.80
N TYR A 176 0.92 15.16 -10.19
CA TYR A 176 1.80 13.98 -10.13
C TYR A 176 3.22 14.40 -9.71
N CYS A 177 3.90 13.49 -9.04
CA CYS A 177 5.31 13.60 -8.69
C CYS A 177 6.02 12.31 -9.07
N GLN A 178 7.19 12.43 -9.71
CA GLN A 178 7.97 11.26 -10.12
C GLN A 178 8.88 10.78 -8.99
N ILE A 179 9.11 9.46 -8.93
CA ILE A 179 10.07 8.86 -7.98
C ILE A 179 11.46 9.46 -8.16
N SER A 180 11.90 9.65 -9.42
CA SER A 180 13.20 10.26 -9.75
C SER A 180 13.41 11.64 -9.16
N GLU A 181 12.35 12.47 -9.09
CA GLU A 181 12.43 13.80 -8.47
C GLU A 181 12.64 13.70 -6.96
N LEU A 182 12.00 12.73 -6.31
CA LEU A 182 12.12 12.51 -4.87
C LEU A 182 13.48 11.91 -4.50
N LEU A 183 14.02 11.02 -5.31
CA LEU A 183 15.37 10.48 -5.18
C LEU A 183 16.41 11.59 -5.35
N ALA A 184 16.33 12.39 -6.42
CA ALA A 184 17.25 13.49 -6.68
C ALA A 184 17.29 14.53 -5.55
N LYS A 185 16.17 14.71 -4.85
CA LYS A 185 16.06 15.62 -3.69
C LYS A 185 16.39 14.96 -2.35
N GLY A 186 16.79 13.68 -2.34
CA GLY A 186 17.07 12.93 -1.12
C GLY A 186 15.85 12.69 -0.22
N TYR A 187 14.63 12.74 -0.77
CA TYR A 187 13.41 12.47 -0.03
C TYR A 187 13.05 10.99 0.05
N LEU A 188 13.61 10.19 -0.85
CA LEU A 188 13.58 8.73 -0.83
C LEU A 188 15.01 8.20 -0.82
N ALA A 189 15.20 7.02 -0.28
CA ALA A 189 16.49 6.34 -0.26
C ALA A 189 16.83 5.76 -1.66
N ASP A 190 18.12 5.80 -2.01
CA ASP A 190 18.60 5.11 -3.20
C ASP A 190 18.43 3.60 -3.06
N LEU A 191 17.94 2.97 -4.13
CA LEU A 191 17.74 1.54 -4.19
C LEU A 191 18.89 0.87 -4.96
N ARG A 192 19.47 -0.18 -4.36
CA ARG A 192 20.41 -1.07 -5.02
C ARG A 192 19.77 -2.43 -5.17
N TYR A 193 19.59 -2.85 -6.41
CA TYR A 193 18.97 -4.13 -6.74
C TYR A 193 20.02 -5.22 -6.90
N PHE A 194 19.72 -6.39 -6.36
CA PHE A 194 20.53 -7.60 -6.53
C PHE A 194 19.59 -8.74 -6.89
N ASP A 195 19.86 -9.38 -8.01
CA ASP A 195 19.19 -10.63 -8.35
C ASP A 195 19.97 -11.79 -7.72
N CYS A 196 19.30 -12.59 -6.91
CA CYS A 196 19.91 -13.60 -6.08
C CYS A 196 19.39 -15.02 -6.35
N THR A 197 18.36 -15.17 -7.18
CA THR A 197 17.70 -16.45 -7.43
C THR A 197 17.46 -16.67 -8.92
N GLN A 198 17.52 -17.95 -9.32
CA GLN A 198 17.17 -18.36 -10.68
C GLN A 198 15.94 -19.28 -10.61
N LEU A 199 14.76 -18.67 -10.74
CA LEU A 199 13.50 -19.41 -10.94
C LEU A 199 13.21 -19.51 -12.42
N ASP A 200 12.97 -20.72 -12.90
CA ASP A 200 12.51 -20.94 -14.27
C ASP A 200 10.99 -20.71 -14.35
N MET A 201 10.61 -19.48 -14.66
CA MET A 201 9.20 -19.10 -14.74
C MET A 201 8.47 -19.65 -15.97
N SER A 202 9.14 -20.37 -16.88
CA SER A 202 8.53 -20.96 -18.08
C SER A 202 7.45 -22.02 -17.74
N ASN A 203 7.61 -22.70 -16.62
CA ASN A 203 6.67 -23.72 -16.12
C ASN A 203 5.63 -23.17 -15.13
N VAL A 204 5.68 -21.88 -14.82
CA VAL A 204 4.75 -21.24 -13.89
C VAL A 204 3.61 -20.59 -14.65
N HIS A 205 2.40 -21.06 -14.44
CA HIS A 205 1.21 -20.59 -15.13
C HIS A 205 0.62 -19.34 -14.46
N ALA A 206 -0.22 -18.61 -15.21
CA ALA A 206 -1.05 -17.58 -14.62
C ALA A 206 -2.25 -18.22 -13.91
N ASN A 207 -2.74 -17.60 -12.83
CA ASN A 207 -3.96 -18.00 -12.15
C ASN A 207 -5.21 -17.81 -13.06
N SER A 208 -6.37 -18.30 -12.65
CA SER A 208 -7.61 -18.24 -13.43
C SER A 208 -8.05 -16.84 -13.85
N THR A 209 -7.66 -15.82 -13.09
CA THR A 209 -7.93 -14.40 -13.41
C THR A 209 -6.87 -13.77 -14.33
N GLY A 210 -5.72 -14.42 -14.51
CA GLY A 210 -4.58 -13.89 -15.26
C GLY A 210 -3.81 -12.74 -14.57
N ASN A 211 -4.17 -12.42 -13.32
CA ASN A 211 -3.64 -11.25 -12.62
C ASN A 211 -2.40 -11.56 -11.78
N ASP A 212 -2.13 -12.83 -11.48
CA ASP A 212 -0.93 -13.28 -10.77
C ASP A 212 -0.61 -14.73 -11.16
N PHE A 213 0.43 -15.30 -10.56
CA PHE A 213 0.85 -16.68 -10.77
C PHE A 213 -0.05 -17.67 -10.05
N ASP A 214 -0.23 -18.85 -10.66
CA ASP A 214 -0.89 -19.99 -10.05
C ASP A 214 -0.04 -20.54 -8.90
N GLU A 215 -0.67 -20.80 -7.76
CA GLU A 215 0.05 -21.19 -6.54
C GLU A 215 0.67 -22.58 -6.62
N ASN A 216 0.00 -23.54 -7.27
CA ASN A 216 0.47 -24.91 -7.35
C ASN A 216 1.70 -25.00 -8.27
N SER A 217 1.63 -24.38 -9.46
CA SER A 217 2.76 -24.37 -10.40
C SER A 217 3.97 -23.60 -9.81
N LEU A 218 3.74 -22.54 -9.04
CA LEU A 218 4.80 -21.81 -8.36
C LEU A 218 5.45 -22.62 -7.25
N LYS A 219 4.69 -23.34 -6.43
CA LYS A 219 5.22 -24.24 -5.39
C LYS A 219 6.08 -25.34 -5.98
N LEU A 220 5.63 -25.97 -7.07
CA LEU A 220 6.41 -26.99 -7.77
C LEU A 220 7.75 -26.43 -8.28
N GLU A 221 7.76 -25.22 -8.80
CA GLU A 221 9.01 -24.58 -9.23
C GLU A 221 9.92 -24.27 -8.06
N TYR A 222 9.40 -23.83 -6.91
CA TYR A 222 10.19 -23.61 -5.70
C TYR A 222 10.87 -24.88 -5.19
N GLU A 223 10.19 -26.01 -5.21
CA GLU A 223 10.78 -27.30 -4.85
C GLU A 223 11.85 -27.74 -5.86
N ARG A 224 11.53 -27.63 -7.16
CA ARG A 224 12.44 -28.03 -8.25
C ARG A 224 13.74 -27.23 -8.26
N SER A 225 13.65 -25.93 -8.03
CA SER A 225 14.81 -25.01 -8.06
C SER A 225 15.63 -25.00 -6.77
N GLY A 226 15.16 -25.62 -5.70
CA GLY A 226 15.76 -25.49 -4.38
C GLY A 226 15.64 -24.07 -3.78
N PHE A 227 14.56 -23.36 -4.12
CA PHE A 227 14.33 -21.97 -3.76
C PHE A 227 14.43 -21.72 -2.25
N TYR A 228 13.91 -22.59 -1.43
CA TYR A 228 13.93 -22.44 0.03
C TYR A 228 15.35 -22.37 0.61
N ASP A 229 16.28 -23.17 0.07
CA ASP A 229 17.68 -23.14 0.49
C ASP A 229 18.41 -21.92 -0.06
N GLN A 230 18.10 -21.52 -1.28
CA GLN A 230 18.62 -20.29 -1.89
C GLN A 230 18.17 -19.05 -1.11
N LEU A 231 16.89 -18.97 -0.68
CA LEU A 231 16.35 -17.89 0.13
C LEU A 231 17.07 -17.79 1.47
N THR A 232 17.25 -18.93 2.16
CA THR A 232 17.99 -19.00 3.43
C THR A 232 19.43 -18.53 3.25
N SER A 233 20.14 -19.04 2.24
CA SER A 233 21.53 -18.68 1.95
C SER A 233 21.69 -17.21 1.61
N THR A 234 20.74 -16.66 0.83
CA THR A 234 20.70 -15.25 0.47
C THR A 234 20.46 -14.37 1.70
N THR A 235 19.51 -14.72 2.55
CA THR A 235 19.23 -13.98 3.80
C THR A 235 20.45 -13.97 4.73
N LEU A 236 21.12 -15.10 4.90
CA LEU A 236 22.36 -15.19 5.69
C LEU A 236 23.50 -14.34 5.10
N ARG A 237 23.67 -14.34 3.79
CA ARG A 237 24.68 -13.53 3.10
C ARG A 237 24.40 -12.03 3.25
N VAL A 238 23.14 -11.63 3.18
CA VAL A 238 22.72 -10.23 3.36
C VAL A 238 22.97 -9.76 4.78
N LEU A 239 22.73 -10.59 5.80
CA LEU A 239 23.02 -10.29 7.21
C LEU A 239 24.50 -10.13 7.52
N LYS A 240 25.39 -10.70 6.68
CA LYS A 240 26.85 -10.59 6.81
C LYS A 240 27.45 -9.89 5.57
N PRO A 241 27.21 -8.60 5.38
CA PRO A 241 27.66 -7.88 4.19
C PRO A 241 29.20 -7.75 4.16
N LYS A 242 29.76 -7.76 2.94
CA LYS A 242 31.22 -7.68 2.73
C LYS A 242 31.85 -6.42 3.33
N ASN A 243 31.12 -5.30 3.38
CA ASN A 243 31.57 -4.05 3.98
C ASN A 243 31.55 -4.03 5.52
N LYS A 244 31.16 -5.16 6.14
CA LYS A 244 31.09 -5.33 7.61
C LYS A 244 30.16 -4.35 8.34
N ILE A 245 29.32 -3.58 7.61
CA ILE A 245 28.32 -2.73 8.22
C ILE A 245 27.10 -3.57 8.54
N PRO A 246 26.72 -3.76 9.82
CA PRO A 246 25.56 -4.59 10.19
C PRO A 246 24.28 -4.04 9.60
N ARG A 247 23.42 -4.94 9.11
CA ARG A 247 22.07 -4.55 8.69
C ARG A 247 21.22 -4.16 9.89
N LYS A 248 20.44 -3.11 9.76
CA LYS A 248 19.51 -2.66 10.79
C LYS A 248 18.31 -3.60 10.89
N GLY A 249 17.80 -4.05 9.74
CA GLY A 249 16.74 -5.04 9.65
C GLY A 249 16.61 -5.58 8.23
N VAL A 250 16.14 -6.83 8.13
CA VAL A 250 15.82 -7.49 6.85
C VAL A 250 14.34 -7.84 6.84
N LEU A 251 13.57 -7.22 5.95
CA LEU A 251 12.17 -7.56 5.71
C LEU A 251 12.08 -8.48 4.51
N VAL A 252 11.50 -9.68 4.67
CA VAL A 252 11.35 -10.67 3.61
C VAL A 252 9.90 -10.78 3.21
N PHE A 253 9.56 -10.50 1.98
CA PHE A 253 8.23 -10.73 1.43
C PHE A 253 8.17 -12.13 0.82
N THR A 254 7.39 -13.00 1.44
CA THR A 254 7.15 -14.36 0.98
C THR A 254 5.74 -14.52 0.38
N ARG A 255 5.55 -15.55 -0.45
CA ARG A 255 4.24 -15.86 -1.04
C ARG A 255 3.40 -16.73 -0.11
N PHE A 256 4.01 -17.73 0.51
CA PHE A 256 3.35 -18.75 1.32
C PHE A 256 3.83 -18.71 2.76
N THR A 257 2.96 -19.11 3.70
CA THR A 257 3.30 -19.22 5.12
C THR A 257 4.39 -20.26 5.36
N GLU A 258 4.30 -21.39 4.69
CA GLU A 258 5.31 -22.48 4.75
C GLU A 258 6.73 -21.99 4.41
N GLU A 259 6.85 -21.13 3.41
CA GLU A 259 8.12 -20.51 3.00
C GLU A 259 8.70 -19.64 4.12
N ALA A 260 7.84 -18.82 4.75
CA ALA A 260 8.22 -17.98 5.88
C ALA A 260 8.62 -18.80 7.10
N GLU A 261 7.91 -19.89 7.40
CA GLU A 261 8.20 -20.83 8.49
C GLU A 261 9.56 -21.50 8.26
N ARG A 262 9.77 -22.14 7.11
CA ARG A 262 11.06 -22.80 6.78
C ARG A 262 12.25 -21.84 6.89
N LEU A 263 12.09 -20.59 6.40
CA LEU A 263 13.14 -19.58 6.51
C LEU A 263 13.41 -19.23 7.97
N THR A 264 12.37 -18.94 8.74
CA THR A 264 12.47 -18.51 10.13
C THR A 264 13.12 -19.59 10.99
N ASP A 265 12.69 -20.85 10.86
CA ASP A 265 13.25 -21.99 11.59
C ASP A 265 14.75 -22.16 11.29
N LYS A 266 15.15 -22.11 10.01
CA LYS A 266 16.57 -22.21 9.63
C LYS A 266 17.42 -21.05 10.16
N LEU A 267 16.85 -19.84 10.25
CA LEU A 267 17.55 -18.69 10.82
C LEU A 267 17.69 -18.82 12.33
N GLN A 268 16.65 -19.23 13.04
CA GLN A 268 16.68 -19.46 14.49
C GLN A 268 17.64 -20.56 14.87
N GLN A 269 17.70 -21.67 14.14
CA GLN A 269 18.71 -22.73 14.34
C GLN A 269 20.17 -22.22 14.20
N LYS A 270 20.37 -21.10 13.48
CA LYS A 270 21.68 -20.43 13.36
C LYS A 270 21.88 -19.27 14.35
N GLY A 271 21.00 -19.16 15.35
CA GLY A 271 21.07 -18.13 16.39
C GLY A 271 20.66 -16.73 15.92
N ILE A 272 19.91 -16.63 14.82
CA ILE A 272 19.41 -15.34 14.31
C ILE A 272 17.98 -15.14 14.78
N ASN A 273 17.74 -14.10 15.57
CA ASN A 273 16.40 -13.74 15.99
C ASN A 273 15.56 -13.32 14.78
N SER A 274 14.56 -14.11 14.48
CA SER A 274 13.64 -13.92 13.36
C SER A 274 12.20 -14.20 13.77
N ALA A 275 11.25 -13.59 13.10
CA ALA A 275 9.82 -13.75 13.33
C ALA A 275 9.02 -13.76 12.03
N ILE A 276 7.78 -14.23 12.12
CA ILE A 276 6.81 -14.28 11.00
C ILE A 276 5.66 -13.35 11.32
N VAL A 277 5.18 -12.64 10.30
CA VAL A 277 3.94 -11.85 10.34
C VAL A 277 3.06 -12.26 9.17
N THR A 278 1.85 -12.73 9.48
CA THR A 278 0.83 -13.13 8.50
C THR A 278 -0.50 -12.41 8.76
N GLY A 279 -1.49 -12.62 7.90
CA GLY A 279 -2.86 -12.14 8.13
C GLY A 279 -3.52 -12.72 9.39
N GLU A 280 -3.08 -13.89 9.84
CA GLU A 280 -3.59 -14.57 11.03
C GLU A 280 -2.89 -14.13 12.33
N THR A 281 -1.74 -13.45 12.23
CA THR A 281 -1.01 -12.97 13.41
C THR A 281 -1.85 -11.94 14.17
N PRO A 282 -2.19 -12.19 15.46
CA PRO A 282 -2.99 -11.29 16.26
C PRO A 282 -2.38 -9.88 16.33
N LYS A 283 -3.24 -8.83 16.36
CA LYS A 283 -2.77 -7.44 16.32
C LYS A 283 -1.70 -7.12 17.38
N LYS A 284 -1.93 -7.51 18.63
CA LYS A 284 -0.97 -7.26 19.75
C LYS A 284 0.36 -7.95 19.53
N GLU A 285 0.34 -9.18 19.04
CA GLU A 285 1.55 -9.94 18.74
C GLU A 285 2.32 -9.31 17.57
N ARG A 286 1.59 -8.91 16.50
CA ARG A 286 2.17 -8.20 15.36
C ARG A 286 2.87 -6.91 15.80
N GLU A 287 2.21 -6.10 16.60
CA GLU A 287 2.78 -4.86 17.15
C GLU A 287 4.06 -5.15 17.94
N ALA A 288 4.05 -6.15 18.82
CA ALA A 288 5.23 -6.54 19.61
C ALA A 288 6.39 -7.04 18.73
N ILE A 289 6.10 -7.82 17.67
CA ILE A 289 7.12 -8.27 16.70
C ILE A 289 7.73 -7.05 15.98
N LEU A 290 6.89 -6.12 15.52
CA LEU A 290 7.36 -4.95 14.78
C LEU A 290 8.15 -3.98 15.65
N GLU A 291 7.81 -3.82 16.93
CA GLU A 291 8.61 -3.05 17.89
C GLU A 291 10.00 -3.68 18.09
N LYS A 292 10.06 -4.99 18.34
CA LYS A 292 11.32 -5.74 18.47
C LYS A 292 12.15 -5.74 17.19
N PHE A 293 11.50 -5.61 16.03
CA PHE A 293 12.18 -5.45 14.75
C PHE A 293 12.77 -4.05 14.60
N LYS A 294 12.04 -3.01 15.02
CA LYS A 294 12.50 -1.61 14.98
C LYS A 294 13.63 -1.34 15.97
N ASP A 295 13.63 -1.96 17.15
CA ASP A 295 14.70 -1.84 18.15
C ASP A 295 15.92 -2.72 17.84
N GLY A 296 15.79 -3.62 16.84
CA GLY A 296 16.85 -4.50 16.37
C GLY A 296 17.03 -5.78 17.17
N THR A 297 16.14 -6.09 18.12
CA THR A 297 16.08 -7.38 18.83
C THR A 297 15.75 -8.51 17.85
N ILE A 298 14.79 -8.31 16.94
CA ILE A 298 14.54 -9.18 15.81
C ILE A 298 15.28 -8.62 14.59
N LYS A 299 16.07 -9.46 13.92
CA LYS A 299 16.87 -9.07 12.75
C LYS A 299 16.19 -9.32 11.42
N VAL A 300 15.32 -10.32 11.36
CA VAL A 300 14.61 -10.71 10.14
C VAL A 300 13.13 -10.88 10.44
N VAL A 301 12.29 -10.22 9.65
CA VAL A 301 10.84 -10.46 9.66
C VAL A 301 10.43 -11.01 8.31
N SER A 302 9.87 -12.22 8.31
CA SER A 302 9.21 -12.83 7.15
C SER A 302 7.75 -12.41 7.13
N ASN A 303 7.29 -11.85 6.01
CA ASN A 303 5.95 -11.28 5.88
C ASN A 303 5.16 -11.95 4.76
N VAL A 304 3.96 -12.42 5.07
CA VAL A 304 3.03 -13.02 4.12
C VAL A 304 1.82 -12.09 3.94
N GLY A 305 1.90 -11.21 2.95
CA GLY A 305 0.76 -10.41 2.47
C GLY A 305 0.24 -9.31 3.40
N VAL A 306 0.95 -8.95 4.47
CA VAL A 306 0.44 -8.00 5.49
C VAL A 306 1.16 -6.67 5.49
N LEU A 307 2.49 -6.65 5.45
CA LEU A 307 3.29 -5.43 5.60
C LEU A 307 3.55 -4.72 4.25
N THR A 308 2.67 -4.88 3.30
CA THR A 308 2.75 -4.22 2.00
C THR A 308 2.27 -2.77 2.05
N THR A 309 1.45 -2.43 3.05
CA THR A 309 0.90 -1.09 3.26
C THR A 309 0.86 -0.75 4.75
N GLY A 310 1.04 0.53 5.09
CA GLY A 310 0.93 1.00 6.47
C GLY A 310 2.09 0.64 7.41
N PHE A 311 3.15 -0.03 6.92
CA PHE A 311 4.35 -0.28 7.69
C PHE A 311 5.36 0.85 7.46
N ASP A 312 5.71 1.56 8.53
CA ASP A 312 6.69 2.66 8.50
C ASP A 312 7.88 2.32 9.38
N TYR A 313 9.03 2.11 8.75
CA TYR A 313 10.32 1.90 9.40
C TYR A 313 11.44 2.57 8.59
N PRO A 314 11.65 3.87 8.74
CA PRO A 314 12.64 4.63 7.95
C PRO A 314 14.08 4.13 8.05
N ALA A 315 14.42 3.41 9.12
CA ALA A 315 15.75 2.83 9.30
C ALA A 315 15.92 1.46 8.62
N LEU A 316 14.87 0.87 8.04
CA LEU A 316 14.95 -0.39 7.28
C LEU A 316 15.91 -0.21 6.10
N ASP A 317 16.91 -1.06 6.02
CA ASP A 317 17.96 -0.96 5.00
C ASP A 317 17.99 -2.13 4.01
N THR A 318 17.16 -3.13 4.21
CA THR A 318 17.15 -4.32 3.36
C THR A 318 15.76 -4.93 3.21
N VAL A 319 15.38 -5.14 1.96
CA VAL A 319 14.16 -5.86 1.59
C VAL A 319 14.54 -7.04 0.69
N ILE A 320 14.01 -8.22 0.98
CA ILE A 320 14.13 -9.41 0.13
C ILE A 320 12.75 -9.69 -0.47
N LEU A 321 12.65 -9.63 -1.79
CA LEU A 321 11.44 -9.96 -2.53
C LEU A 321 11.49 -11.44 -2.93
N ALA A 322 11.03 -12.31 -2.03
CA ALA A 322 10.92 -13.76 -2.26
C ALA A 322 9.56 -14.15 -2.86
N ARG A 323 8.77 -13.17 -3.28
CA ARG A 323 7.44 -13.32 -3.84
C ARG A 323 7.39 -12.82 -5.29
N PRO A 324 7.47 -13.70 -6.30
CA PRO A 324 7.15 -13.33 -7.67
C PRO A 324 5.71 -12.81 -7.76
N THR A 325 5.51 -11.74 -8.54
CA THR A 325 4.17 -11.18 -8.77
C THR A 325 4.07 -10.54 -10.15
N LYS A 326 2.90 -10.63 -10.76
CA LYS A 326 2.54 -9.87 -11.96
C LYS A 326 1.96 -8.49 -11.63
N SER A 327 1.67 -8.24 -10.34
CA SER A 327 1.07 -6.98 -9.88
C SER A 327 2.13 -5.90 -9.67
N LEU A 328 2.19 -4.94 -10.60
CA LEU A 328 3.07 -3.77 -10.47
C LEU A 328 2.76 -2.97 -9.19
N SER A 329 1.48 -2.85 -8.82
CA SER A 329 1.08 -2.16 -7.59
C SER A 329 1.65 -2.84 -6.34
N LEU A 330 1.58 -4.17 -6.27
CA LEU A 330 2.13 -4.93 -5.16
C LEU A 330 3.66 -4.79 -5.10
N TYR A 331 4.33 -4.84 -6.25
CA TYR A 331 5.77 -4.63 -6.32
C TYR A 331 6.17 -3.25 -5.75
N TYR A 332 5.50 -2.18 -6.18
CA TYR A 332 5.76 -0.83 -5.66
C TYR A 332 5.47 -0.68 -4.16
N GLN A 333 4.48 -1.40 -3.65
CA GLN A 333 4.17 -1.41 -2.21
C GLN A 333 5.22 -2.18 -1.39
N MET A 334 5.82 -3.23 -1.93
CA MET A 334 6.87 -4.00 -1.25
C MET A 334 8.23 -3.27 -1.22
N VAL A 335 8.51 -2.46 -2.23
CA VAL A 335 9.80 -1.75 -2.36
C VAL A 335 9.77 -0.37 -1.69
N GLY A 336 8.64 0.31 -1.73
CA GLY A 336 8.45 1.67 -1.18
C GLY A 336 8.03 1.67 0.25
#